data_de1157522cb1b9dd558b46a6a9c906e7
#
_entry.id   de1157522cb1b9dd558b46a6a9c906e7
#
_cell.length_a   1.000
_cell.length_b   1.000
_cell.length_c   1.000
_cell.angle_alpha   90.00
_cell.angle_beta   90.00
_cell.angle_gamma   90.00
#
_symmetry.space_group_name_H-M   'P 1'
#
loop_
_entity.id
_entity.type
_entity.pdbx_description
1 polymer ?
#
loop_
_entity_poly.entity_id
_entity_poly.type
_entity_poly.pdbx_seq_one_letter_code
_entity_poly.pdbx_strand_id
1 'polypeptide(L)'
;AYKQEDGVIYNARDMAVVRANIGKIPIVLASATPSLETAVNAASGRYVTQHLPERHAGAALPDISLIDMRAENLPATRWISDTLRGALTDVIDQGEQAMLFLNRRGYAPLTLCRACGHRLQCPQCSAWLVEHRSLARLQCHHCGHNIPLPEICPNEECGVEGKLAACGPGVERLAEELEGLFPGIRYTLAASDTIQSPRAAEELVKTIEDHDVDVIIGTQIVAKGYHFPMLTLVGVVDADLGLAGGDLRAAERTFQLLYQVAGRAGRDQRQDQKPGRVMMQTYLPDHPVMKALASGNREDFIATETHARETMHMPPFGRLAALIVSGKDENSVERAATALGRAAPHGDGIQVFGPAPAPISMLRGKHRRRLLLKTRKDIAVQPLLKRWIKFANVPRKVRVQIDIDPYSFM
;
A
#
# COMPACT_ATOMS: atom_id res chain seq x y z
N ALA A 1 2.79 6.84 10.44
CA ALA A 1 2.79 7.82 9.37
C ALA A 1 3.12 9.19 9.97
N TYR A 2 4.11 9.86 9.39
CA TYR A 2 4.59 11.17 9.88
C TYR A 2 3.96 12.34 9.10
N LYS A 3 2.85 12.08 8.38
CA LYS A 3 2.21 13.11 7.56
C LYS A 3 1.06 13.77 8.31
N GLN A 4 1.11 15.11 8.41
CA GLN A 4 0.02 15.96 8.83
C GLN A 4 -0.89 16.24 7.63
N GLU A 5 -2.19 15.98 7.76
CA GLU A 5 -3.18 16.14 6.67
C GLU A 5 -4.21 17.24 6.96
N ASP A 6 -4.40 17.61 8.24
CA ASP A 6 -5.29 18.70 8.64
C ASP A 6 -4.53 20.05 8.67
N GLY A 7 -5.12 21.08 8.06
CA GLY A 7 -4.55 22.40 7.97
C GLY A 7 -3.40 22.48 6.96
N VAL A 8 -2.20 22.76 7.43
CA VAL A 8 -0.99 22.77 6.60
C VAL A 8 -0.49 21.35 6.44
N ILE A 9 -0.39 20.90 5.20
CA ILE A 9 0.09 19.57 4.88
C ILE A 9 1.62 19.55 4.90
N TYR A 10 2.21 18.68 5.72
CA TYR A 10 3.65 18.46 5.78
C TYR A 10 4.00 17.06 6.28
N ASN A 11 5.22 16.63 6.01
CA ASN A 11 5.78 15.42 6.57
C ASN A 11 6.66 15.75 7.78
N ALA A 12 6.34 15.23 8.96
CA ALA A 12 7.04 15.57 10.20
C ALA A 12 8.52 15.15 10.18
N ARG A 13 8.88 14.03 9.53
CA ARG A 13 10.27 13.62 9.34
C ARG A 13 11.05 14.70 8.56
N ASP A 14 10.48 15.17 7.44
CA ASP A 14 11.15 16.15 6.59
C ASP A 14 11.27 17.51 7.32
N MET A 15 10.25 17.89 8.08
CA MET A 15 10.31 19.10 8.91
C MET A 15 11.31 18.97 10.06
N ALA A 16 11.44 17.76 10.65
CA ALA A 16 12.46 17.51 11.66
C ALA A 16 13.89 17.66 11.09
N VAL A 17 14.13 17.16 9.88
CA VAL A 17 15.40 17.33 9.17
C VAL A 17 15.68 18.82 8.88
N VAL A 18 14.68 19.55 8.38
CA VAL A 18 14.79 21.00 8.14
C VAL A 18 15.10 21.74 9.43
N ARG A 19 14.37 21.44 10.52
CA ARG A 19 14.60 22.05 11.85
C ARG A 19 16.01 21.77 12.37
N ALA A 20 16.48 20.52 12.24
CA ALA A 20 17.83 20.14 12.65
C ALA A 20 18.89 20.91 11.87
N ASN A 21 18.72 21.05 10.55
CA ASN A 21 19.65 21.81 9.70
C ASN A 21 19.68 23.29 10.05
N ILE A 22 18.52 23.92 10.28
CA ILE A 22 18.43 25.34 10.68
C ILE A 22 19.06 25.57 12.07
N GLY A 23 18.71 24.67 13.01
CA GLY A 23 19.17 24.78 14.41
C GLY A 23 20.60 24.25 14.62
N LYS A 24 21.24 23.69 13.57
CA LYS A 24 22.56 23.04 13.65
C LYS A 24 22.65 21.99 14.77
N ILE A 25 21.56 21.25 14.97
CA ILE A 25 21.48 20.16 15.95
C ILE A 25 21.50 18.81 15.23
N PRO A 26 22.07 17.76 15.85
CA PRO A 26 22.06 16.44 15.25
C PRO A 26 20.63 15.86 15.19
N ILE A 27 20.38 15.03 14.16
CA ILE A 27 19.16 14.25 14.01
C ILE A 27 19.51 12.82 13.59
N VAL A 28 18.86 11.84 14.21
CA VAL A 28 19.00 10.43 13.86
C VAL A 28 17.68 9.95 13.27
N LEU A 29 17.74 9.36 12.08
CA LEU A 29 16.61 8.71 11.42
C LEU A 29 16.83 7.19 11.45
N ALA A 30 16.10 6.49 12.31
CA ALA A 30 16.20 5.03 12.43
C ALA A 30 15.02 4.35 11.73
N SER A 31 15.31 3.38 10.85
CA SER A 31 14.29 2.57 10.16
C SER A 31 14.89 1.31 9.58
N ALA A 32 14.16 0.19 9.66
CA ALA A 32 14.49 -1.02 8.91
C ALA A 32 14.17 -0.87 7.40
N THR A 33 13.22 0.02 7.07
CA THR A 33 12.75 0.29 5.71
C THR A 33 12.73 1.81 5.47
N PRO A 34 13.90 2.44 5.26
CA PRO A 34 13.98 3.88 5.00
C PRO A 34 13.18 4.23 3.73
N SER A 35 12.66 5.46 3.69
CA SER A 35 12.05 5.95 2.45
C SER A 35 13.12 6.14 1.37
N LEU A 36 12.69 6.12 0.11
CA LEU A 36 13.60 6.30 -1.01
C LEU A 36 14.34 7.64 -0.94
N GLU A 37 13.68 8.72 -0.50
CA GLU A 37 14.32 10.02 -0.27
C GLU A 37 15.46 9.92 0.74
N THR A 38 15.25 9.17 1.82
CA THR A 38 16.29 8.95 2.84
C THR A 38 17.44 8.12 2.28
N ALA A 39 17.14 7.04 1.54
CA ALA A 39 18.15 6.20 0.92
C ALA A 39 18.98 6.97 -0.12
N VAL A 40 18.35 7.76 -0.98
CA VAL A 40 19.02 8.61 -1.97
C VAL A 40 19.89 9.69 -1.29
N ASN A 41 19.42 10.31 -0.21
CA ASN A 41 20.21 11.29 0.54
C ASN A 41 21.41 10.62 1.23
N ALA A 42 21.28 9.39 1.72
CA ALA A 42 22.38 8.61 2.27
C ALA A 42 23.40 8.26 1.18
N ALA A 43 22.96 7.71 0.06
CA ALA A 43 23.82 7.35 -1.07
C ALA A 43 24.57 8.56 -1.67
N SER A 44 23.96 9.76 -1.65
CA SER A 44 24.61 11.01 -2.11
C SER A 44 25.51 11.66 -1.08
N GLY A 45 25.74 11.04 0.08
CA GLY A 45 26.60 11.58 1.16
C GLY A 45 26.01 12.74 1.95
N ARG A 46 24.72 13.08 1.73
CA ARG A 46 24.04 14.11 2.53
C ARG A 46 23.73 13.66 3.95
N TYR A 47 23.57 12.34 4.16
CA TYR A 47 23.40 11.72 5.46
C TYR A 47 24.53 10.74 5.72
N VAL A 48 25.01 10.72 6.95
CA VAL A 48 25.91 9.66 7.42
C VAL A 48 25.05 8.42 7.68
N THR A 49 25.47 7.27 7.15
CA THR A 49 24.75 6.02 7.30
C THR A 49 25.45 5.12 8.31
N GLN A 50 24.65 4.59 9.25
CA GLN A 50 25.06 3.52 10.15
C GLN A 50 24.16 2.31 9.87
N HIS A 51 24.76 1.14 9.64
CA HIS A 51 24.04 -0.10 9.41
C HIS A 51 24.18 -0.99 10.65
N LEU A 52 23.03 -1.45 11.17
CA LEU A 52 22.94 -2.43 12.23
C LEU A 52 22.56 -3.77 11.58
N PRO A 53 23.54 -4.65 11.26
CA PRO A 53 23.29 -5.85 10.47
C PRO A 53 22.60 -6.95 11.27
N GLU A 54 22.81 -6.97 12.59
CA GLU A 54 22.32 -8.03 13.45
C GLU A 54 20.89 -7.75 13.95
N ARG A 55 20.08 -8.79 13.98
CA ARG A 55 18.79 -8.76 14.68
C ARG A 55 19.01 -8.85 16.17
N HIS A 56 18.06 -8.30 16.93
CA HIS A 56 18.03 -8.45 18.38
C HIS A 56 18.10 -9.94 18.75
N ALA A 57 18.96 -10.28 19.73
CA ALA A 57 19.18 -11.63 20.22
C ALA A 57 19.69 -12.63 19.15
N GLY A 58 20.26 -12.18 18.02
CA GLY A 58 20.82 -13.08 17.00
C GLY A 58 19.78 -13.89 16.20
N ALA A 59 18.51 -13.50 16.23
CA ALA A 59 17.45 -14.20 15.51
C ALA A 59 17.72 -14.22 13.99
N ALA A 60 17.53 -15.37 13.34
CA ALA A 60 17.68 -15.53 11.90
C ALA A 60 16.63 -14.70 11.12
N LEU A 61 16.99 -14.30 9.90
CA LEU A 61 16.01 -13.73 8.98
C LEU A 61 14.97 -14.80 8.60
N PRO A 62 13.69 -14.46 8.44
CA PRO A 62 12.69 -15.42 8.01
C PRO A 62 12.98 -15.88 6.58
N ASP A 63 12.61 -17.12 6.29
CA ASP A 63 12.58 -17.64 4.94
C ASP A 63 11.31 -17.13 4.23
N ILE A 64 11.47 -16.43 3.11
CA ILE A 64 10.37 -15.83 2.36
C ILE A 64 10.17 -16.57 1.06
N SER A 65 9.03 -17.22 0.90
CA SER A 65 8.61 -17.91 -0.32
C SER A 65 7.41 -17.24 -0.97
N LEU A 66 7.37 -17.25 -2.31
CA LEU A 66 6.24 -16.78 -3.09
C LEU A 66 5.39 -17.97 -3.53
N ILE A 67 4.07 -17.84 -3.37
CA ILE A 67 3.10 -18.77 -3.92
C ILE A 67 2.51 -18.15 -5.18
N ASP A 68 2.78 -18.72 -6.34
CA ASP A 68 2.22 -18.26 -7.60
C ASP A 68 0.74 -18.67 -7.71
N MET A 69 -0.15 -17.72 -7.46
CA MET A 69 -1.60 -17.94 -7.46
C MET A 69 -2.18 -18.29 -8.84
N ARG A 70 -1.39 -18.13 -9.91
CA ARG A 70 -1.80 -18.56 -11.26
C ARG A 70 -1.76 -20.08 -11.41
N ALA A 71 -0.86 -20.72 -10.64
CA ALA A 71 -0.74 -22.18 -10.59
C ALA A 71 -1.72 -22.84 -9.61
N GLU A 72 -2.23 -22.07 -8.63
CA GLU A 72 -3.18 -22.53 -7.63
C GLU A 72 -4.62 -22.44 -8.18
N ASN A 73 -5.25 -23.54 -8.50
CA ASN A 73 -6.62 -23.58 -9.08
C ASN A 73 -7.71 -23.31 -8.03
N LEU A 74 -7.67 -22.17 -7.36
CA LEU A 74 -8.63 -21.83 -6.32
C LEU A 74 -10.01 -21.44 -6.88
N PRO A 75 -11.11 -21.94 -6.26
CA PRO A 75 -12.46 -21.42 -6.51
C PRO A 75 -12.55 -19.91 -6.19
N ALA A 76 -13.47 -19.22 -6.85
CA ALA A 76 -13.65 -17.76 -6.65
C ALA A 76 -14.01 -17.35 -5.22
N THR A 77 -14.50 -18.28 -4.41
CA THR A 77 -14.90 -18.07 -3.02
C THR A 77 -13.78 -18.35 -2.00
N ARG A 78 -12.63 -18.89 -2.43
CA ARG A 78 -11.50 -19.23 -1.56
C ARG A 78 -10.33 -18.26 -1.77
N TRP A 79 -9.60 -18.01 -0.68
CA TRP A 79 -8.47 -17.06 -0.62
C TRP A 79 -7.17 -17.70 -0.13
N ILE A 80 -7.28 -18.79 0.64
CA ILE A 80 -6.15 -19.54 1.16
C ILE A 80 -5.81 -20.64 0.15
N SER A 81 -4.61 -20.58 -0.45
CA SER A 81 -4.11 -21.61 -1.37
C SER A 81 -3.90 -22.94 -0.67
N ASP A 82 -3.91 -24.02 -1.42
CA ASP A 82 -3.65 -25.36 -0.85
C ASP A 82 -2.23 -25.45 -0.31
N THR A 83 -1.26 -24.76 -0.92
CA THR A 83 0.11 -24.62 -0.43
C THR A 83 0.16 -23.92 0.93
N LEU A 84 -0.53 -22.77 1.09
CA LEU A 84 -0.58 -22.05 2.37
C LEU A 84 -1.36 -22.84 3.43
N ARG A 85 -2.44 -23.53 3.04
CA ARG A 85 -3.20 -24.41 3.93
C ARG A 85 -2.33 -25.52 4.52
N GLY A 86 -1.51 -26.17 3.69
CA GLY A 86 -0.56 -27.20 4.17
C GLY A 86 0.40 -26.64 5.22
N ALA A 87 0.96 -25.47 4.97
CA ALA A 87 1.85 -24.80 5.94
C ALA A 87 1.14 -24.41 7.25
N LEU A 88 -0.14 -24.01 7.18
CA LEU A 88 -0.96 -23.75 8.37
C LEU A 88 -1.18 -25.03 9.17
N THR A 89 -1.50 -26.16 8.49
CA THR A 89 -1.65 -27.46 9.14
C THR A 89 -0.39 -27.83 9.92
N ASP A 90 0.79 -27.74 9.27
CA ASP A 90 2.06 -28.05 9.93
C ASP A 90 2.30 -27.25 11.21
N VAL A 91 1.98 -25.95 11.20
CA VAL A 91 2.17 -25.04 12.34
C VAL A 91 1.20 -25.36 13.47
N ILE A 92 -0.08 -25.58 13.14
CA ILE A 92 -1.12 -25.92 14.11
C ILE A 92 -0.81 -27.26 14.77
N ASP A 93 -0.42 -28.28 14.00
CA ASP A 93 -0.07 -29.62 14.52
C ASP A 93 1.17 -29.59 15.43
N GLN A 94 2.08 -28.61 15.23
CA GLN A 94 3.24 -28.40 16.08
C GLN A 94 2.92 -27.56 17.33
N GLY A 95 1.68 -27.11 17.51
CA GLY A 95 1.28 -26.24 18.60
C GLY A 95 1.94 -24.86 18.51
N GLU A 96 2.24 -24.37 17.33
CA GLU A 96 2.80 -23.05 17.05
C GLU A 96 1.71 -22.09 16.58
N GLN A 97 2.05 -20.81 16.41
CA GLN A 97 1.11 -19.79 15.96
C GLN A 97 1.39 -19.35 14.51
N ALA A 98 0.32 -19.10 13.78
CA ALA A 98 0.37 -18.52 12.45
C ALA A 98 -0.29 -17.15 12.41
N MET A 99 0.13 -16.31 11.46
CA MET A 99 -0.55 -15.06 11.12
C MET A 99 -0.99 -15.08 9.67
N LEU A 100 -2.27 -14.81 9.43
CA LEU A 100 -2.78 -14.47 8.10
C LEU A 100 -2.85 -12.96 7.97
N PHE A 101 -1.99 -12.42 7.14
CA PHE A 101 -1.91 -10.98 6.91
C PHE A 101 -2.65 -10.58 5.63
N LEU A 102 -3.54 -9.61 5.78
CA LEU A 102 -4.25 -9.01 4.65
C LEU A 102 -3.88 -7.53 4.52
N ASN A 103 -3.24 -7.17 3.40
CA ASN A 103 -2.85 -5.78 3.14
C ASN A 103 -4.06 -4.95 2.67
N ARG A 104 -5.07 -4.78 3.54
CA ARG A 104 -6.25 -4.00 3.20
C ARG A 104 -6.08 -2.53 3.60
N ARG A 105 -5.90 -1.65 2.60
CA ARG A 105 -6.17 -0.22 2.72
C ARG A 105 -7.30 0.14 1.77
N GLY A 106 -8.47 0.49 2.34
CA GLY A 106 -9.57 1.10 1.60
C GLY A 106 -10.53 0.14 0.90
N TYR A 107 -11.72 0.65 0.69
CA TYR A 107 -12.97 0.00 0.29
C TYR A 107 -13.10 -0.23 -1.23
N ALA A 108 -12.04 -0.54 -1.93
CA ALA A 108 -12.17 -0.75 -3.36
C ALA A 108 -11.77 -2.18 -3.74
N PRO A 109 -12.72 -3.08 -3.97
CA PRO A 109 -12.41 -4.40 -4.50
C PRO A 109 -11.86 -4.23 -5.92
N LEU A 110 -10.58 -4.47 -6.08
CA LEU A 110 -9.92 -4.62 -7.36
C LEU A 110 -10.48 -5.85 -8.06
N THR A 111 -10.74 -5.77 -9.36
CA THR A 111 -11.18 -6.92 -10.16
C THR A 111 -9.99 -7.53 -10.90
N LEU A 112 -9.76 -8.84 -10.70
CA LEU A 112 -8.76 -9.61 -11.43
C LEU A 112 -9.32 -10.91 -11.99
N CYS A 113 -8.64 -11.46 -12.99
CA CYS A 113 -8.88 -12.80 -13.45
C CYS A 113 -8.12 -13.82 -12.59
N ARG A 114 -8.83 -14.74 -11.96
CA ARG A 114 -8.22 -15.78 -11.13
C ARG A 114 -7.50 -16.88 -11.91
N ALA A 115 -7.71 -16.96 -13.22
CA ALA A 115 -7.00 -17.92 -14.04
C ALA A 115 -5.58 -17.45 -14.40
N CYS A 116 -5.42 -16.16 -14.75
CA CYS A 116 -4.13 -15.63 -15.21
C CYS A 116 -3.58 -14.49 -14.37
N GLY A 117 -4.29 -14.03 -13.35
CA GLY A 117 -3.88 -12.88 -12.55
C GLY A 117 -4.06 -11.52 -13.23
N HIS A 118 -4.58 -11.48 -14.47
CA HIS A 118 -4.79 -10.23 -15.19
C HIS A 118 -5.70 -9.30 -14.39
N ARG A 119 -5.20 -8.10 -14.12
CA ARG A 119 -5.92 -7.04 -13.40
C ARG A 119 -6.48 -6.06 -14.40
N LEU A 120 -7.75 -5.72 -14.24
CA LEU A 120 -8.43 -4.80 -15.14
C LEU A 120 -7.87 -3.38 -14.96
N GLN A 121 -7.14 -2.92 -15.96
CA GLN A 121 -6.52 -1.60 -16.00
C GLN A 121 -7.38 -0.61 -16.78
N CYS A 122 -7.31 0.65 -16.38
CA CYS A 122 -7.90 1.74 -17.13
C CYS A 122 -7.10 1.97 -18.42
N PRO A 123 -7.73 1.94 -19.60
CA PRO A 123 -7.02 2.15 -20.87
C PRO A 123 -6.47 3.57 -21.02
N GLN A 124 -6.96 4.54 -20.22
CA GLN A 124 -6.56 5.94 -20.33
C GLN A 124 -5.41 6.34 -19.40
N CYS A 125 -5.18 5.60 -18.31
CA CYS A 125 -4.17 6.00 -17.32
C CYS A 125 -3.48 4.82 -16.61
N SER A 126 -3.69 3.59 -17.07
CA SER A 126 -3.10 2.36 -16.50
C SER A 126 -3.35 2.13 -15.00
N ALA A 127 -4.24 2.92 -14.37
CA ALA A 127 -4.68 2.67 -13.01
C ALA A 127 -5.66 1.49 -13.00
N TRP A 128 -5.70 0.76 -11.89
CA TRP A 128 -6.63 -0.36 -11.74
C TRP A 128 -8.09 0.12 -11.73
N LEU A 129 -8.94 -0.64 -12.39
CA LEU A 129 -10.39 -0.43 -12.36
C LEU A 129 -10.98 -1.07 -11.10
N VAL A 130 -11.92 -0.36 -10.50
CA VAL A 130 -12.60 -0.72 -9.27
C VAL A 130 -14.04 -1.07 -9.55
N GLU A 131 -14.50 -2.23 -9.04
CA GLU A 131 -15.90 -2.63 -9.17
C GLU A 131 -16.81 -1.80 -8.25
N HIS A 132 -17.79 -1.15 -8.84
CA HIS A 132 -18.91 -0.54 -8.16
C HIS A 132 -20.14 -1.46 -8.28
N ARG A 133 -20.31 -2.37 -7.32
CA ARG A 133 -21.36 -3.40 -7.35
C ARG A 133 -22.78 -2.85 -7.54
N SER A 134 -23.08 -1.71 -6.92
CA SER A 134 -24.39 -1.05 -7.06
C SER A 134 -24.70 -0.59 -8.49
N LEU A 135 -23.68 -0.40 -9.33
CA LEU A 135 -23.79 0.07 -10.70
C LEU A 135 -23.43 -1.02 -11.73
N ALA A 136 -23.01 -2.21 -11.30
CA ALA A 136 -22.47 -3.29 -12.13
C ALA A 136 -21.41 -2.80 -13.15
N ARG A 137 -20.54 -1.88 -12.71
CA ARG A 137 -19.53 -1.22 -13.54
C ARG A 137 -18.18 -1.18 -12.85
N LEU A 138 -17.13 -1.16 -13.69
CA LEU A 138 -15.78 -0.87 -13.29
C LEU A 138 -15.48 0.61 -13.51
N GLN A 139 -14.93 1.28 -12.51
CA GLN A 139 -14.57 2.69 -12.59
C GLN A 139 -13.09 2.93 -12.26
N CYS A 140 -12.45 3.77 -13.04
CA CYS A 140 -11.14 4.30 -12.73
C CYS A 140 -11.26 5.47 -11.75
N HIS A 141 -10.75 5.30 -10.54
CA HIS A 141 -10.71 6.40 -9.56
C HIS A 141 -9.63 7.44 -9.86
N HIS A 142 -8.82 7.22 -10.91
CA HIS A 142 -7.79 8.17 -11.33
C HIS A 142 -8.30 9.18 -12.35
N CYS A 143 -8.97 8.73 -13.41
CA CYS A 143 -9.46 9.58 -14.50
C CYS A 143 -10.99 9.59 -14.65
N GLY A 144 -11.73 8.80 -13.88
CA GLY A 144 -13.19 8.70 -13.97
C GLY A 144 -13.71 7.80 -15.09
N HIS A 145 -12.83 7.16 -15.87
CA HIS A 145 -13.25 6.25 -16.95
C HIS A 145 -14.05 5.07 -16.39
N ASN A 146 -15.17 4.74 -17.07
CA ASN A 146 -16.07 3.65 -16.68
C ASN A 146 -16.19 2.64 -17.81
N ILE A 147 -16.19 1.35 -17.47
CA ILE A 147 -16.53 0.28 -18.39
C ILE A 147 -17.54 -0.67 -17.73
N PRO A 148 -18.39 -1.38 -18.50
CA PRO A 148 -19.15 -2.51 -17.99
C PRO A 148 -18.21 -3.55 -17.39
N LEU A 149 -18.70 -4.36 -16.44
CA LEU A 149 -17.94 -5.51 -15.96
C LEU A 149 -17.86 -6.54 -17.10
N PRO A 150 -16.66 -6.91 -17.61
CA PRO A 150 -16.54 -7.91 -18.64
C PRO A 150 -16.95 -9.29 -18.12
N GLU A 151 -17.58 -10.11 -18.95
CA GLU A 151 -17.88 -11.52 -18.63
C GLU A 151 -16.66 -12.40 -18.87
N ILE A 152 -15.82 -12.03 -19.84
CA ILE A 152 -14.64 -12.76 -20.29
C ILE A 152 -13.38 -11.99 -19.90
N CYS A 153 -12.32 -12.71 -19.54
CA CYS A 153 -11.03 -12.09 -19.26
C CYS A 153 -10.50 -11.35 -20.49
N PRO A 154 -10.22 -10.04 -20.42
CA PRO A 154 -9.75 -9.27 -21.57
C PRO A 154 -8.28 -9.52 -21.93
N ASN A 155 -7.56 -10.37 -21.19
CA ASN A 155 -6.23 -10.82 -21.59
C ASN A 155 -6.36 -11.82 -22.76
N GLU A 156 -5.85 -11.45 -23.93
CA GLU A 156 -5.93 -12.26 -25.17
C GLU A 156 -5.35 -13.67 -25.00
N GLU A 157 -4.33 -13.83 -24.17
CA GLU A 157 -3.73 -15.14 -23.88
C GLU A 157 -4.58 -16.01 -22.93
N CYS A 158 -5.59 -15.44 -22.29
CA CYS A 158 -6.41 -16.13 -21.29
C CYS A 158 -7.83 -16.38 -21.78
N GLY A 159 -8.60 -15.35 -22.12
CA GLY A 159 -9.95 -15.42 -22.65
C GLY A 159 -10.97 -16.24 -21.85
N VAL A 160 -10.70 -16.56 -20.59
CA VAL A 160 -11.54 -17.45 -19.76
C VAL A 160 -12.75 -16.68 -19.23
N GLU A 161 -13.94 -17.31 -19.36
CA GLU A 161 -15.20 -16.78 -18.86
C GLU A 161 -15.41 -17.10 -17.38
N GLY A 162 -16.10 -16.20 -16.64
CA GLY A 162 -16.53 -16.42 -15.26
C GLY A 162 -15.42 -16.48 -14.21
N LYS A 163 -14.18 -16.11 -14.55
CA LYS A 163 -13.04 -16.11 -13.62
C LYS A 163 -12.66 -14.72 -13.11
N LEU A 164 -13.39 -13.68 -13.52
CA LEU A 164 -13.20 -12.34 -12.98
C LEU A 164 -13.82 -12.27 -11.58
N ALA A 165 -13.03 -11.87 -10.60
CA ALA A 165 -13.44 -11.75 -9.21
C ALA A 165 -12.92 -10.45 -8.61
N ALA A 166 -13.75 -9.84 -7.76
CA ALA A 166 -13.30 -8.77 -6.90
C ALA A 166 -12.26 -9.32 -5.93
N CYS A 167 -11.09 -8.70 -5.86
CA CYS A 167 -10.01 -9.10 -4.97
C CYS A 167 -10.09 -8.41 -3.62
N GLY A 168 -9.67 -9.14 -2.62
CA GLY A 168 -9.61 -8.75 -1.23
C GLY A 168 -10.81 -9.23 -0.43
N PRO A 169 -10.71 -10.38 0.25
CA PRO A 169 -11.67 -10.75 1.29
C PRO A 169 -11.61 -9.69 2.40
N GLY A 170 -12.70 -9.49 3.12
CA GLY A 170 -12.62 -8.89 4.45
C GLY A 170 -11.94 -9.87 5.41
N VAL A 171 -11.46 -9.37 6.54
CA VAL A 171 -10.91 -10.25 7.59
C VAL A 171 -11.95 -11.26 8.05
N GLU A 172 -13.24 -10.89 8.02
CA GLU A 172 -14.37 -11.74 8.40
C GLU A 172 -14.52 -12.93 7.44
N ARG A 173 -14.45 -12.70 6.11
CA ARG A 173 -14.53 -13.80 5.13
C ARG A 173 -13.34 -14.73 5.18
N LEU A 174 -12.17 -14.18 5.51
CA LEU A 174 -10.98 -14.98 5.71
C LEU A 174 -11.11 -15.85 6.96
N ALA A 175 -11.75 -15.33 8.02
CA ALA A 175 -12.08 -16.08 9.22
C ALA A 175 -13.08 -17.20 8.94
N GLU A 176 -14.16 -16.92 8.21
CA GLU A 176 -15.14 -17.94 7.78
C GLU A 176 -14.47 -19.06 6.96
N GLU A 177 -13.55 -18.72 6.05
CA GLU A 177 -12.81 -19.72 5.29
C GLU A 177 -11.87 -20.54 6.19
N LEU A 178 -11.18 -19.89 7.14
CA LEU A 178 -10.31 -20.56 8.10
C LEU A 178 -11.08 -21.56 8.96
N GLU A 179 -12.24 -21.18 9.50
CA GLU A 179 -13.12 -22.06 10.28
C GLU A 179 -13.61 -23.27 9.46
N GLY A 180 -13.93 -23.03 8.19
CA GLY A 180 -14.33 -24.11 7.27
C GLY A 180 -13.19 -25.08 6.94
N LEU A 181 -11.93 -24.60 6.91
CA LEU A 181 -10.75 -25.43 6.66
C LEU A 181 -10.24 -26.15 7.91
N PHE A 182 -10.39 -25.55 9.08
CA PHE A 182 -9.91 -26.03 10.37
C PHE A 182 -11.01 -25.91 11.44
N PRO A 183 -11.97 -26.83 11.48
CA PRO A 183 -13.07 -26.78 12.45
C PRO A 183 -12.56 -26.77 13.89
N GLY A 184 -13.01 -25.77 14.67
CA GLY A 184 -12.59 -25.60 16.06
C GLY A 184 -11.28 -24.88 16.28
N ILE A 185 -10.68 -24.31 15.24
CA ILE A 185 -9.46 -23.48 15.36
C ILE A 185 -9.71 -22.25 16.22
N ARG A 186 -8.76 -21.95 17.10
CA ARG A 186 -8.79 -20.72 17.91
C ARG A 186 -8.13 -19.59 17.12
N TYR A 187 -8.87 -18.55 16.79
CA TYR A 187 -8.32 -17.41 16.06
C TYR A 187 -8.74 -16.08 16.67
N THR A 188 -8.01 -15.02 16.33
CA THR A 188 -8.37 -13.64 16.69
C THR A 188 -8.27 -12.71 15.50
N LEU A 189 -9.15 -11.68 15.46
CA LEU A 189 -9.14 -10.64 14.44
C LEU A 189 -8.40 -9.41 14.96
N ALA A 190 -7.29 -9.06 14.33
CA ALA A 190 -6.48 -7.91 14.67
C ALA A 190 -6.57 -6.84 13.57
N ALA A 191 -7.67 -6.11 13.56
CA ALA A 191 -7.94 -5.02 12.61
C ALA A 191 -8.21 -3.70 13.36
N SER A 192 -8.10 -2.56 12.65
CA SER A 192 -8.24 -1.23 13.27
C SER A 192 -9.65 -0.90 13.74
N ASP A 193 -10.64 -1.62 13.28
CA ASP A 193 -12.04 -1.54 13.69
C ASP A 193 -12.33 -2.40 14.94
N THR A 194 -11.55 -3.46 15.18
CA THR A 194 -11.64 -4.28 16.38
C THR A 194 -10.79 -3.73 17.53
N ILE A 195 -9.72 -3.00 17.26
CA ILE A 195 -8.80 -2.44 18.26
C ILE A 195 -9.02 -0.93 18.38
N GLN A 196 -10.04 -0.54 19.14
CA GLN A 196 -10.44 0.87 19.25
C GLN A 196 -9.78 1.62 20.44
N SER A 197 -9.06 0.92 21.32
CA SER A 197 -8.40 1.52 22.46
C SER A 197 -7.04 0.89 22.77
N PRO A 198 -6.14 1.61 23.46
CA PRO A 198 -4.87 1.04 23.92
C PRO A 198 -5.07 -0.22 24.77
N ARG A 199 -6.08 -0.24 25.64
CA ARG A 199 -6.42 -1.38 26.47
C ARG A 199 -6.83 -2.61 25.66
N ALA A 200 -7.66 -2.44 24.61
CA ALA A 200 -8.02 -3.55 23.72
C ALA A 200 -6.79 -4.10 22.96
N ALA A 201 -5.82 -3.24 22.67
CA ALA A 201 -4.56 -3.67 22.07
C ALA A 201 -3.71 -4.50 23.06
N GLU A 202 -3.64 -4.09 24.33
CA GLU A 202 -2.93 -4.81 25.39
C GLU A 202 -3.58 -6.18 25.66
N GLU A 203 -4.91 -6.23 25.75
CA GLU A 203 -5.67 -7.47 25.93
C GLU A 203 -5.43 -8.45 24.76
N LEU A 204 -5.45 -7.96 23.51
CA LEU A 204 -5.16 -8.77 22.34
C LEU A 204 -3.73 -9.35 22.38
N VAL A 205 -2.74 -8.51 22.71
CA VAL A 205 -1.35 -8.96 22.83
C VAL A 205 -1.24 -10.06 23.88
N LYS A 206 -1.84 -9.87 25.04
CA LYS A 206 -1.84 -10.85 26.11
C LYS A 206 -2.47 -12.18 25.67
N THR A 207 -3.64 -12.16 25.01
CA THR A 207 -4.29 -13.36 24.48
C THR A 207 -3.38 -14.14 23.52
N ILE A 208 -2.57 -13.43 22.71
CA ILE A 208 -1.64 -14.07 21.79
C ILE A 208 -0.42 -14.63 22.55
N GLU A 209 0.13 -13.88 23.51
CA GLU A 209 1.29 -14.30 24.32
C GLU A 209 0.94 -15.48 25.24
N ASP A 210 -0.27 -15.49 25.81
CA ASP A 210 -0.78 -16.59 26.65
C ASP A 210 -1.13 -17.85 25.83
N HIS A 211 -0.95 -17.82 24.51
CA HIS A 211 -1.21 -18.93 23.59
C HIS A 211 -2.70 -19.37 23.55
N ASP A 212 -3.61 -18.44 23.74
CA ASP A 212 -5.06 -18.70 23.69
C ASP A 212 -5.59 -18.75 22.24
N VAL A 213 -4.75 -18.44 21.25
CA VAL A 213 -5.08 -18.45 19.84
C VAL A 213 -4.02 -19.17 19.01
N ASP A 214 -4.43 -19.87 17.96
CA ASP A 214 -3.58 -20.59 17.04
C ASP A 214 -3.28 -19.73 15.79
N VAL A 215 -4.27 -18.93 15.36
CA VAL A 215 -4.15 -18.10 14.15
C VAL A 215 -4.56 -16.65 14.42
N ILE A 216 -3.70 -15.71 14.02
CA ILE A 216 -3.98 -14.28 14.06
C ILE A 216 -4.37 -13.85 12.65
N ILE A 217 -5.59 -13.34 12.44
CA ILE A 217 -5.98 -12.73 11.17
C ILE A 217 -5.87 -11.23 11.33
N GLY A 218 -4.93 -10.60 10.61
CA GLY A 218 -4.65 -9.21 10.86
C GLY A 218 -4.39 -8.36 9.64
N THR A 219 -4.53 -7.04 9.85
CA THR A 219 -4.14 -5.99 8.91
C THR A 219 -2.90 -5.25 9.41
N GLN A 220 -2.65 -4.05 8.93
CA GLN A 220 -1.45 -3.26 9.24
C GLN A 220 -1.16 -3.02 10.72
N ILE A 221 -2.14 -3.23 11.61
CA ILE A 221 -1.95 -3.00 13.04
C ILE A 221 -0.97 -4.01 13.65
N VAL A 222 -1.02 -5.26 13.21
CA VAL A 222 -0.09 -6.32 13.68
C VAL A 222 1.31 -6.20 13.10
N ALA A 223 1.49 -5.40 12.06
CA ALA A 223 2.82 -5.12 11.50
C ALA A 223 3.67 -4.22 12.40
N LYS A 224 3.10 -3.61 13.46
CA LYS A 224 3.77 -2.60 14.29
C LYS A 224 3.95 -3.05 15.73
N GLY A 225 5.21 -3.06 16.19
CA GLY A 225 5.57 -2.94 17.60
C GLY A 225 5.46 -4.17 18.50
N TYR A 226 4.64 -5.16 18.17
CA TYR A 226 4.42 -6.32 19.05
C TYR A 226 5.39 -7.47 18.79
N HIS A 227 5.65 -8.26 19.81
CA HIS A 227 6.50 -9.45 19.76
C HIS A 227 5.65 -10.68 20.09
N PHE A 228 5.67 -11.68 19.21
CA PHE A 228 4.91 -12.92 19.38
C PHE A 228 5.88 -14.11 19.27
N PRO A 229 6.33 -14.68 20.41
CA PRO A 229 7.37 -15.70 20.43
C PRO A 229 7.03 -16.96 19.64
N MET A 230 5.77 -17.39 19.70
CA MET A 230 5.31 -18.62 19.03
C MET A 230 4.89 -18.42 17.57
N LEU A 231 5.00 -17.19 17.05
CA LEU A 231 4.64 -16.88 15.66
C LEU A 231 5.74 -17.34 14.70
N THR A 232 5.53 -18.45 14.05
CA THR A 232 6.51 -19.13 13.17
C THR A 232 6.17 -19.03 11.70
N LEU A 233 4.87 -18.84 11.37
CA LEU A 233 4.38 -18.68 10.00
C LEU A 233 3.64 -17.35 9.84
N VAL A 234 4.01 -16.63 8.78
CA VAL A 234 3.22 -15.49 8.30
C VAL A 234 2.76 -15.78 6.87
N GLY A 235 1.46 -15.94 6.68
CA GLY A 235 0.81 -16.07 5.38
C GLY A 235 0.28 -14.72 4.91
N VAL A 236 0.83 -14.16 3.84
CA VAL A 236 0.28 -12.97 3.19
C VAL A 236 -0.73 -13.41 2.15
N VAL A 237 -2.02 -13.15 2.39
CA VAL A 237 -3.12 -13.67 1.57
C VAL A 237 -3.22 -13.01 0.20
N ASP A 238 -2.89 -11.71 0.10
CA ASP A 238 -2.78 -10.98 -1.16
C ASP A 238 -1.62 -9.98 -1.07
N ALA A 239 -0.46 -10.38 -1.55
CA ALA A 239 0.74 -9.54 -1.54
C ALA A 239 0.66 -8.40 -2.55
N ASP A 240 -0.14 -8.56 -3.60
CA ASP A 240 -0.24 -7.60 -4.70
C ASP A 240 -1.17 -6.43 -4.41
N LEU A 241 -2.04 -6.53 -3.41
CA LEU A 241 -3.11 -5.55 -3.16
C LEU A 241 -2.56 -4.12 -2.98
N GLY A 242 -1.38 -4.00 -2.37
CA GLY A 242 -0.71 -2.71 -2.21
C GLY A 242 -0.13 -2.13 -3.49
N LEU A 243 0.11 -2.95 -4.52
CA LEU A 243 0.62 -2.54 -5.84
C LEU A 243 -0.50 -2.00 -6.74
N ALA A 244 -1.75 -2.24 -6.35
CA ALA A 244 -2.92 -1.80 -7.09
C ALA A 244 -3.26 -0.32 -6.84
N GLY A 245 -3.97 0.31 -7.77
CA GLY A 245 -4.72 1.53 -7.52
C GLY A 245 -4.06 2.85 -7.91
N GLY A 246 -2.96 2.86 -8.64
CA GLY A 246 -2.36 4.10 -9.18
C GLY A 246 -1.76 5.03 -8.10
N ASP A 247 -1.40 4.49 -6.95
CA ASP A 247 -0.61 5.20 -5.94
C ASP A 247 0.83 5.31 -6.45
N LEU A 248 1.34 6.52 -6.55
CA LEU A 248 2.67 6.82 -7.08
C LEU A 248 3.83 6.22 -6.26
N ARG A 249 3.53 5.77 -5.05
CA ARG A 249 4.49 5.12 -4.14
C ARG A 249 4.07 3.69 -3.79
N ALA A 250 3.24 3.07 -4.63
CA ALA A 250 2.70 1.74 -4.39
C ALA A 250 3.79 0.70 -4.13
N ALA A 251 4.80 0.64 -5.01
CA ALA A 251 5.91 -0.30 -4.89
C ALA A 251 6.69 -0.11 -3.57
N GLU A 252 7.12 1.12 -3.28
CA GLU A 252 7.86 1.44 -2.06
C GLU A 252 7.05 1.08 -0.80
N ARG A 253 5.78 1.45 -0.76
CA ARG A 253 4.92 1.21 0.41
C ARG A 253 4.60 -0.26 0.60
N THR A 254 4.39 -0.99 -0.49
CA THR A 254 4.13 -2.43 -0.45
C THR A 254 5.37 -3.17 0.03
N PHE A 255 6.53 -2.85 -0.54
CA PHE A 255 7.79 -3.41 -0.07
C PHE A 255 8.02 -3.16 1.42
N GLN A 256 7.90 -1.90 1.87
CA GLN A 256 8.10 -1.53 3.27
C GLN A 256 7.15 -2.28 4.21
N LEU A 257 5.87 -2.39 3.84
CA LEU A 257 4.87 -3.06 4.64
C LEU A 257 5.12 -4.57 4.71
N LEU A 258 5.30 -5.22 3.56
CA LEU A 258 5.50 -6.67 3.51
C LEU A 258 6.83 -7.08 4.16
N TYR A 259 7.88 -6.27 4.01
CA TYR A 259 9.15 -6.47 4.71
C TYR A 259 8.99 -6.39 6.24
N GLN A 260 8.20 -5.42 6.74
CA GLN A 260 7.90 -5.29 8.17
C GLN A 260 7.07 -6.47 8.70
N VAL A 261 6.09 -6.93 7.91
CA VAL A 261 5.25 -8.08 8.25
C VAL A 261 6.09 -9.37 8.24
N ALA A 262 6.91 -9.57 7.23
CA ALA A 262 7.83 -10.71 7.17
C ALA A 262 8.74 -10.75 8.40
N GLY A 263 9.22 -9.59 8.84
CA GLY A 263 10.02 -9.49 10.05
C GLY A 263 9.29 -9.87 11.35
N ARG A 264 8.02 -10.28 11.33
CA ARG A 264 7.30 -10.79 12.52
C ARG A 264 7.55 -12.27 12.76
N ALA A 265 7.74 -13.06 11.72
CA ALA A 265 7.99 -14.49 11.84
C ALA A 265 9.35 -14.76 12.49
N GLY A 266 9.40 -15.71 13.42
CA GLY A 266 10.63 -16.25 13.99
C GLY A 266 11.50 -15.20 14.69
N ARG A 267 10.91 -14.35 15.53
CA ARG A 267 11.67 -13.32 16.27
C ARG A 267 12.40 -13.85 17.50
N ASP A 268 12.01 -15.01 17.98
CA ASP A 268 12.63 -15.58 19.17
C ASP A 268 13.69 -16.62 18.81
N GLN A 269 14.69 -16.76 19.69
CA GLN A 269 15.66 -17.84 19.60
C GLN A 269 14.98 -19.16 19.99
N ARG A 270 14.60 -19.94 18.97
CA ARG A 270 14.03 -21.26 19.19
C ARG A 270 15.16 -22.26 19.46
N GLN A 271 14.85 -23.28 20.26
CA GLN A 271 15.80 -24.36 20.55
C GLN A 271 16.24 -25.12 19.28
N ASP A 272 15.37 -25.15 18.26
CA ASP A 272 15.63 -25.81 16.97
C ASP A 272 16.34 -24.91 15.94
N GLN A 273 16.60 -23.64 16.26
CA GLN A 273 17.22 -22.62 15.39
C GLN A 273 16.60 -22.46 14.00
N LYS A 274 15.38 -22.96 13.79
CA LYS A 274 14.73 -22.82 12.49
C LYS A 274 14.26 -21.38 12.27
N PRO A 275 14.50 -20.81 11.06
CA PRO A 275 13.98 -19.49 10.75
C PRO A 275 12.44 -19.52 10.67
N GLY A 276 11.80 -18.39 10.99
CA GLY A 276 10.38 -18.23 10.74
C GLY A 276 10.10 -18.31 9.24
N ARG A 277 8.92 -18.82 8.88
CA ARG A 277 8.48 -18.95 7.48
C ARG A 277 7.54 -17.81 7.10
N VAL A 278 7.71 -17.25 5.92
CA VAL A 278 6.79 -16.25 5.35
C VAL A 278 6.37 -16.72 3.96
N MET A 279 5.09 -16.88 3.76
CA MET A 279 4.53 -17.32 2.48
C MET A 279 3.63 -16.22 1.91
N MET A 280 3.97 -15.73 0.73
CA MET A 280 3.26 -14.62 0.09
C MET A 280 2.52 -15.09 -1.15
N GLN A 281 1.20 -15.09 -1.09
CA GLN A 281 0.35 -15.37 -2.25
C GLN A 281 0.36 -14.18 -3.20
N THR A 282 0.76 -14.40 -4.44
CA THR A 282 0.88 -13.34 -5.45
C THR A 282 0.50 -13.85 -6.85
N TYR A 283 -0.16 -13.02 -7.64
CA TYR A 283 -0.35 -13.20 -9.08
C TYR A 283 0.77 -12.55 -9.89
N LEU A 284 1.69 -11.85 -9.23
CA LEU A 284 2.78 -11.09 -9.84
C LEU A 284 4.16 -11.53 -9.30
N PRO A 285 4.53 -12.84 -9.35
CA PRO A 285 5.79 -13.31 -8.75
C PRO A 285 7.02 -12.67 -9.40
N ASP A 286 6.89 -12.23 -10.66
CA ASP A 286 7.97 -11.56 -11.40
C ASP A 286 8.10 -10.06 -11.11
N HIS A 287 7.19 -9.48 -10.34
CA HIS A 287 7.26 -8.06 -10.01
C HIS A 287 8.51 -7.75 -9.16
N PRO A 288 9.24 -6.63 -9.43
CA PRO A 288 10.47 -6.29 -8.70
C PRO A 288 10.33 -6.29 -7.17
N VAL A 289 9.19 -5.84 -6.66
CA VAL A 289 8.88 -5.89 -5.21
C VAL A 289 8.87 -7.33 -4.68
N MET A 290 8.22 -8.26 -5.40
CA MET A 290 8.13 -9.66 -4.99
C MET A 290 9.48 -10.35 -5.04
N LYS A 291 10.25 -10.15 -6.13
CA LYS A 291 11.61 -10.69 -6.25
C LYS A 291 12.53 -10.21 -5.14
N ALA A 292 12.49 -8.91 -4.84
CA ALA A 292 13.32 -8.34 -3.78
C ALA A 292 12.92 -8.82 -2.37
N LEU A 293 11.62 -9.06 -2.12
CA LEU A 293 11.14 -9.65 -0.87
C LEU A 293 11.62 -11.10 -0.74
N ALA A 294 11.47 -11.92 -1.78
CA ALA A 294 11.86 -13.32 -1.78
C ALA A 294 13.37 -13.50 -1.64
N SER A 295 14.18 -12.65 -2.28
CA SER A 295 15.65 -12.70 -2.15
C SER A 295 16.16 -12.14 -0.81
N GLY A 296 15.30 -11.45 -0.03
CA GLY A 296 15.72 -10.73 1.17
C GLY A 296 16.61 -9.52 0.88
N ASN A 297 16.87 -9.20 -0.40
CA ASN A 297 17.79 -8.15 -0.81
C ASN A 297 17.05 -6.80 -0.95
N ARG A 298 17.05 -6.05 0.13
CA ARG A 298 16.48 -4.69 0.17
C ARG A 298 17.17 -3.72 -0.78
N GLU A 299 18.48 -3.86 -0.97
CA GLU A 299 19.28 -2.92 -1.76
C GLU A 299 18.92 -3.03 -3.25
N ASP A 300 18.61 -4.23 -3.75
CA ASP A 300 18.13 -4.43 -5.12
C ASP A 300 16.79 -3.71 -5.37
N PHE A 301 15.88 -3.76 -4.38
CA PHE A 301 14.64 -3.00 -4.48
C PHE A 301 14.91 -1.49 -4.52
N ILE A 302 15.77 -0.97 -3.63
CA ILE A 302 16.11 0.45 -3.58
C ILE A 302 16.73 0.90 -4.90
N ALA A 303 17.67 0.11 -5.45
CA ALA A 303 18.32 0.43 -6.73
C ALA A 303 17.31 0.45 -7.90
N THR A 304 16.46 -0.57 -8.01
CA THR A 304 15.44 -0.67 -9.07
C THR A 304 14.42 0.46 -8.99
N GLU A 305 13.89 0.74 -7.81
CA GLU A 305 12.90 1.81 -7.61
C GLU A 305 13.53 3.20 -7.80
N THR A 306 14.80 3.39 -7.39
CA THR A 306 15.55 4.63 -7.62
C THR A 306 15.68 4.90 -9.11
N HIS A 307 16.12 3.92 -9.88
CA HIS A 307 16.27 4.04 -11.33
C HIS A 307 14.93 4.35 -12.02
N ALA A 308 13.87 3.64 -11.65
CA ALA A 308 12.53 3.89 -12.20
C ALA A 308 12.04 5.32 -11.92
N ARG A 309 12.24 5.83 -10.70
CA ARG A 309 11.83 7.20 -10.35
C ARG A 309 12.70 8.27 -10.99
N GLU A 310 13.98 8.02 -11.17
CA GLU A 310 14.88 8.92 -11.86
C GLU A 310 14.46 9.06 -13.35
N THR A 311 14.28 7.95 -14.04
CA THR A 311 13.81 7.91 -15.43
C THR A 311 12.48 8.63 -15.62
N MET A 312 11.56 8.45 -14.66
CA MET A 312 10.22 9.04 -14.71
C MET A 312 10.15 10.44 -14.08
N HIS A 313 11.26 11.04 -13.64
CA HIS A 313 11.29 12.31 -12.92
C HIS A 313 10.29 12.37 -11.76
N MET A 314 10.23 11.30 -10.97
CA MET A 314 9.41 11.21 -9.76
C MET A 314 10.21 11.62 -8.52
N PRO A 315 9.58 12.04 -7.41
CA PRO A 315 10.32 12.32 -6.17
C PRO A 315 11.20 11.12 -5.73
N PRO A 316 12.48 11.35 -5.37
CA PRO A 316 13.15 12.63 -5.11
C PRO A 316 13.83 13.30 -6.31
N PHE A 317 13.70 12.79 -7.53
CA PHE A 317 14.36 13.29 -8.75
C PHE A 317 13.53 14.35 -9.50
N GLY A 318 12.25 14.44 -9.20
CA GLY A 318 11.32 15.48 -9.63
C GLY A 318 10.50 15.99 -8.45
N ARG A 319 9.44 16.74 -8.76
CA ARG A 319 8.48 17.25 -7.79
C ARG A 319 7.06 16.92 -8.21
N LEU A 320 6.23 16.64 -7.24
CA LEU A 320 4.79 16.46 -7.41
C LEU A 320 4.02 17.48 -6.58
N ALA A 321 2.87 17.90 -7.09
CA ALA A 321 1.90 18.62 -6.28
C ALA A 321 0.48 18.13 -6.62
N ALA A 322 -0.20 17.57 -5.62
CA ALA A 322 -1.59 17.21 -5.73
C ALA A 322 -2.47 18.41 -5.35
N LEU A 323 -3.44 18.74 -6.18
CA LEU A 323 -4.46 19.73 -5.90
C LEU A 323 -5.79 19.00 -5.69
N ILE A 324 -6.36 19.14 -4.50
CA ILE A 324 -7.67 18.58 -4.17
C ILE A 324 -8.67 19.73 -4.10
N VAL A 325 -9.58 19.74 -5.06
CA VAL A 325 -10.66 20.73 -5.20
C VAL A 325 -11.89 20.16 -4.50
N SER A 326 -12.42 20.86 -3.50
CA SER A 326 -13.54 20.34 -2.71
C SER A 326 -14.58 21.40 -2.33
N GLY A 327 -15.84 20.99 -2.22
CA GLY A 327 -16.97 21.87 -1.85
C GLY A 327 -18.27 21.09 -1.67
N LYS A 328 -19.29 21.75 -1.11
CA LYS A 328 -20.60 21.14 -0.89
C LYS A 328 -21.42 20.99 -2.19
N ASP A 329 -21.26 21.93 -3.11
CA ASP A 329 -21.97 21.93 -4.39
C ASP A 329 -21.12 21.30 -5.49
N GLU A 330 -21.58 20.21 -6.07
CA GLU A 330 -20.86 19.44 -7.07
C GLU A 330 -20.55 20.27 -8.31
N ASN A 331 -21.53 21.01 -8.81
CA ASN A 331 -21.36 21.83 -10.01
C ASN A 331 -20.31 22.92 -9.84
N SER A 332 -20.22 23.51 -8.65
CA SER A 332 -19.19 24.52 -8.34
C SER A 332 -17.78 23.88 -8.24
N VAL A 333 -17.67 22.67 -7.70
CA VAL A 333 -16.42 21.91 -7.65
C VAL A 333 -15.96 21.53 -9.06
N GLU A 334 -16.89 21.06 -9.91
CA GLU A 334 -16.60 20.67 -11.29
C GLU A 334 -16.13 21.88 -12.12
N ARG A 335 -16.85 23.02 -12.05
CA ARG A 335 -16.44 24.25 -12.73
C ARG A 335 -15.07 24.74 -12.27
N ALA A 336 -14.80 24.69 -10.96
CA ALA A 336 -13.51 25.10 -10.41
C ALA A 336 -12.37 24.17 -10.85
N ALA A 337 -12.60 22.84 -10.86
CA ALA A 337 -11.63 21.86 -11.33
C ALA A 337 -11.34 22.02 -12.84
N THR A 338 -12.38 22.25 -13.64
CA THR A 338 -12.26 22.52 -15.09
C THR A 338 -11.50 23.83 -15.34
N ALA A 339 -11.77 24.90 -14.57
CA ALA A 339 -11.06 26.15 -14.67
C ALA A 339 -9.56 25.99 -14.34
N LEU A 340 -9.23 25.23 -13.29
CA LEU A 340 -7.84 24.83 -12.98
C LEU A 340 -7.21 24.05 -14.12
N GLY A 341 -7.92 23.08 -14.71
CA GLY A 341 -7.41 22.31 -15.84
C GLY A 341 -7.12 23.20 -17.07
N ARG A 342 -7.99 24.15 -17.39
CA ARG A 342 -7.78 25.10 -18.50
C ARG A 342 -6.64 26.09 -18.24
N ALA A 343 -6.43 26.50 -16.99
CA ALA A 343 -5.36 27.40 -16.57
C ALA A 343 -4.05 26.63 -16.23
N ALA A 344 -3.99 25.32 -16.55
CA ALA A 344 -2.86 24.48 -16.18
C ALA A 344 -1.54 25.04 -16.75
N PRO A 345 -0.47 25.12 -15.95
CA PRO A 345 0.81 25.52 -16.45
C PRO A 345 1.35 24.48 -17.45
N HIS A 346 2.01 24.97 -18.47
CA HIS A 346 2.67 24.16 -19.51
C HIS A 346 4.08 24.67 -19.73
N GLY A 347 4.92 23.80 -20.27
CA GLY A 347 6.33 24.10 -20.58
C GLY A 347 7.20 22.86 -20.43
N ASP A 348 8.46 23.00 -20.81
CA ASP A 348 9.43 21.93 -20.68
C ASP A 348 9.59 21.52 -19.19
N GLY A 349 9.52 20.22 -18.94
CA GLY A 349 9.59 19.67 -17.57
C GLY A 349 8.35 19.92 -16.70
N ILE A 350 7.22 20.36 -17.27
CA ILE A 350 5.94 20.54 -16.57
C ILE A 350 4.86 19.66 -17.20
N GLN A 351 4.20 18.85 -16.40
CA GLN A 351 3.06 18.03 -16.80
C GLN A 351 1.93 18.18 -15.78
N VAL A 352 0.70 18.32 -16.25
CA VAL A 352 -0.49 18.38 -15.42
C VAL A 352 -1.47 17.30 -15.83
N PHE A 353 -1.95 16.52 -14.87
CA PHE A 353 -2.93 15.45 -15.05
C PHE A 353 -4.23 15.83 -14.35
N GLY A 354 -5.35 15.46 -14.94
CA GLY A 354 -6.70 15.79 -14.47
C GLY A 354 -7.25 17.05 -15.15
N PRO A 355 -8.43 17.56 -14.68
CA PRO A 355 -9.12 17.16 -13.47
C PRO A 355 -9.75 15.76 -13.55
N ALA A 356 -9.76 15.06 -12.43
CA ALA A 356 -10.37 13.73 -12.29
C ALA A 356 -11.11 13.60 -10.95
N PRO A 357 -12.10 12.70 -10.83
CA PRO A 357 -12.68 12.38 -9.54
C PRO A 357 -11.59 11.91 -8.55
N ALA A 358 -11.69 12.35 -7.29
CA ALA A 358 -10.85 11.78 -6.26
C ALA A 358 -11.25 10.31 -5.99
N PRO A 359 -10.35 9.44 -5.48
CA PRO A 359 -10.69 8.06 -5.12
C PRO A 359 -11.89 7.95 -4.17
N ILE A 360 -12.01 8.92 -3.26
CA ILE A 360 -13.22 9.17 -2.49
C ILE A 360 -13.81 10.45 -3.04
N SER A 361 -14.76 10.31 -3.99
CA SER A 361 -15.37 11.44 -4.70
C SER A 361 -16.23 12.33 -3.82
N MET A 362 -16.75 11.79 -2.71
CA MET A 362 -17.47 12.52 -1.67
C MET A 362 -16.92 12.14 -0.29
N LEU A 363 -16.51 13.12 0.50
CA LEU A 363 -16.04 12.93 1.86
C LEU A 363 -16.66 13.96 2.80
N ARG A 364 -17.33 13.49 3.86
CA ARG A 364 -18.00 14.34 4.86
C ARG A 364 -18.92 15.39 4.21
N GLY A 365 -19.73 14.95 3.22
CA GLY A 365 -20.69 15.80 2.50
C GLY A 365 -20.04 16.80 1.54
N LYS A 366 -18.77 16.63 1.16
CA LYS A 366 -18.08 17.47 0.18
C LYS A 366 -17.68 16.65 -1.03
N HIS A 367 -18.05 17.12 -2.21
CA HIS A 367 -17.59 16.61 -3.48
C HIS A 367 -16.11 16.95 -3.68
N ARG A 368 -15.37 16.06 -4.35
CA ARG A 368 -13.91 16.19 -4.51
C ARG A 368 -13.50 15.90 -5.94
N ARG A 369 -12.62 16.74 -6.48
CA ARG A 369 -11.87 16.54 -7.72
C ARG A 369 -10.38 16.71 -7.44
N ARG A 370 -9.54 16.13 -8.29
CA ARG A 370 -8.09 16.22 -8.12
C ARG A 370 -7.41 16.58 -9.43
N LEU A 371 -6.29 17.28 -9.29
CA LEU A 371 -5.30 17.48 -10.35
C LEU A 371 -3.93 17.12 -9.78
N LEU A 372 -3.01 16.70 -10.64
CA LEU A 372 -1.62 16.42 -10.29
C LEU A 372 -0.70 17.23 -11.18
N LEU A 373 0.14 18.04 -10.57
CA LEU A 373 1.27 18.69 -11.21
C LEU A 373 2.51 17.84 -10.98
N LYS A 374 3.25 17.54 -12.05
CA LYS A 374 4.56 16.91 -12.02
C LYS A 374 5.56 17.85 -12.68
N THR A 375 6.71 18.07 -12.04
CA THR A 375 7.76 18.94 -12.58
C THR A 375 9.14 18.33 -12.40
N ARG A 376 10.10 18.79 -13.21
CA ARG A 376 11.53 18.57 -12.91
C ARG A 376 11.89 19.22 -11.58
N LYS A 377 12.98 18.74 -10.99
CA LYS A 377 13.44 19.18 -9.65
C LYS A 377 13.91 20.63 -9.61
N ASP A 378 14.41 21.15 -10.72
CA ASP A 378 14.89 22.52 -10.88
C ASP A 378 13.77 23.56 -10.93
N ILE A 379 12.52 23.14 -11.13
CA ILE A 379 11.36 24.04 -11.22
C ILE A 379 10.82 24.35 -9.83
N ALA A 380 10.73 25.65 -9.51
CA ALA A 380 10.16 26.13 -8.25
C ALA A 380 8.63 25.95 -8.24
N VAL A 381 8.16 24.89 -7.56
CA VAL A 381 6.74 24.48 -7.56
C VAL A 381 5.84 25.52 -6.87
N GLN A 382 6.27 26.11 -5.76
CA GLN A 382 5.43 27.02 -4.96
C GLN A 382 5.05 28.31 -5.72
N PRO A 383 5.95 29.02 -6.39
CA PRO A 383 5.59 30.17 -7.23
C PRO A 383 4.70 29.76 -8.41
N LEU A 384 4.94 28.59 -9.01
CA LEU A 384 4.15 28.07 -10.10
C LEU A 384 2.70 27.82 -9.66
N LEU A 385 2.49 27.14 -8.53
CA LEU A 385 1.17 26.88 -7.94
C LEU A 385 0.43 28.17 -7.58
N LYS A 386 1.11 29.17 -6.99
CA LYS A 386 0.50 30.46 -6.67
C LYS A 386 -0.04 31.15 -7.92
N ARG A 387 0.75 31.19 -8.99
CA ARG A 387 0.32 31.77 -10.27
C ARG A 387 -0.85 31.00 -10.86
N TRP A 388 -0.75 29.69 -10.92
CA TRP A 388 -1.78 28.80 -11.47
C TRP A 388 -3.14 29.02 -10.80
N ILE A 389 -3.20 28.94 -9.47
CA ILE A 389 -4.44 29.11 -8.70
C ILE A 389 -5.01 30.52 -8.89
N LYS A 390 -4.15 31.53 -8.94
CA LYS A 390 -4.58 32.92 -9.20
C LYS A 390 -5.24 33.09 -10.57
N PHE A 391 -4.65 32.49 -11.62
CA PHE A 391 -5.19 32.55 -12.98
C PHE A 391 -6.51 31.77 -13.12
N ALA A 392 -6.65 30.64 -12.43
CA ALA A 392 -7.83 29.82 -12.47
C ALA A 392 -9.07 30.48 -11.83
N ASN A 393 -8.88 31.56 -11.05
CA ASN A 393 -9.95 32.32 -10.41
C ASN A 393 -10.99 31.47 -9.68
N VAL A 394 -10.53 30.57 -8.81
CA VAL A 394 -11.38 29.61 -8.10
C VAL A 394 -12.36 30.33 -7.17
N PRO A 395 -13.69 30.01 -7.22
CA PRO A 395 -14.70 30.64 -6.37
C PRO A 395 -14.41 30.41 -4.87
N ARG A 396 -14.65 31.41 -4.02
CA ARG A 396 -14.41 31.33 -2.56
C ARG A 396 -15.14 30.20 -1.85
N LYS A 397 -16.24 29.70 -2.43
CA LYS A 397 -17.04 28.56 -1.90
C LYS A 397 -16.35 27.20 -2.11
N VAL A 398 -15.33 27.14 -2.97
CA VAL A 398 -14.57 25.94 -3.29
C VAL A 398 -13.19 26.02 -2.66
N ARG A 399 -12.80 25.00 -1.94
CA ARG A 399 -11.47 24.88 -1.33
C ARG A 399 -10.52 24.16 -2.26
N VAL A 400 -9.35 24.70 -2.50
CA VAL A 400 -8.23 24.03 -3.13
C VAL A 400 -7.20 23.73 -2.05
N GLN A 401 -6.95 22.45 -1.80
CA GLN A 401 -5.93 21.98 -0.89
C GLN A 401 -4.74 21.49 -1.71
N ILE A 402 -3.54 21.88 -1.33
CA ILE A 402 -2.30 21.54 -2.03
C ILE A 402 -1.49 20.61 -1.15
N ASP A 403 -1.01 19.51 -1.74
CA ASP A 403 -0.08 18.59 -1.12
C ASP A 403 1.16 18.45 -2.01
N ILE A 404 2.30 18.90 -1.51
CA ILE A 404 3.59 18.82 -2.24
C ILE A 404 4.27 17.50 -1.88
N ASP A 405 4.77 16.82 -2.91
CA ASP A 405 5.37 15.49 -2.84
C ASP A 405 4.47 14.52 -2.04
N PRO A 406 3.21 14.32 -2.49
CA PRO A 406 2.22 13.55 -1.76
C PRO A 406 2.68 12.11 -1.51
N TYR A 407 2.37 11.60 -0.33
CA TYR A 407 2.60 10.20 0.02
C TYR A 407 1.49 9.27 -0.47
N SER A 408 0.31 9.81 -0.69
CA SER A 408 -0.86 9.09 -1.16
C SER A 408 -1.77 10.05 -1.91
N PHE A 409 -2.51 9.54 -2.88
CA PHE A 409 -3.53 10.28 -3.62
C PHE A 409 -4.95 10.06 -3.08
N MET A 410 -5.11 9.45 -1.94
CA MET A 410 -6.42 9.20 -1.35
C MET A 410 -7.04 10.43 -0.69
#